data_063e87bdb0b294b87a78bc6b064b32a1
#
_entry.id   063e87bdb0b294b87a78bc6b064b32a1
#
_cell.length_a   1.000
_cell.length_b   1.000
_cell.length_c   1.000
_cell.angle_alpha   90.00
_cell.angle_beta   90.00
_cell.angle_gamma   90.00
#
_symmetry.space_group_name_H-M   'P 1'
#
loop_
_entity.id
_entity.type
_entity.pdbx_description
1 polymer ?
#
loop_
_entity_poly.entity_id
_entity_poly.type
_entity_poly.pdbx_seq_one_letter_code
_entity_poly.pdbx_strand_id
1 'polypeptide(L)'
;MLSGFDRYFPIARCFRDEDLRADRQPEFTQIDLEMSFLDEEQIQTIQEGFLKRVFKEVLDVDVQTPFLRMPWREAMDRFGSDKPDMRFGFELQDISDLVKDCGFGVFAEPVKAGGSVRLINVNGHAKDFPRKKIDKLGEFVKTYKAKGLAWARMLDGKVTSSYQKFLTDEENAAILERAGAKDGDLILIVGDVKDEVVFASLGALRIECAKQLGILDPNDFKFLWVTEFPMFEWSEEEGRYQAMHHPFTAPMLEDEDKMLTDKAGCRARAYDIVLNGTELGGGSIRINTPEMQTKAFEALDISDEDIQERFGHLVNAFQYGAPPHGGLAYGLDRLVMLMTGASSIRDVIAFPKVQNASDLMMNCPDVVDDKQLDDLSIAVTRMEETPAEDEV
;
A
#
# COMPACT_ATOMS: atom_id res chain seq x y z
N MET A 1 -18.85 -3.75 20.43
CA MET A 1 -19.64 -4.90 19.99
C MET A 1 -19.97 -5.83 21.16
N LEU A 2 -19.01 -6.33 21.88
CA LEU A 2 -19.22 -7.21 23.05
C LEU A 2 -20.17 -6.65 24.14
N SER A 3 -20.26 -5.33 24.27
CA SER A 3 -21.18 -4.63 25.19
C SER A 3 -22.62 -4.55 24.69
N GLY A 4 -22.96 -5.14 23.54
CA GLY A 4 -24.30 -5.15 22.95
C GLY A 4 -24.63 -3.95 22.07
N PHE A 5 -23.62 -3.18 21.62
CA PHE A 5 -23.82 -2.17 20.60
C PHE A 5 -23.72 -2.80 19.20
N ASP A 6 -24.73 -2.59 18.36
CA ASP A 6 -24.75 -3.11 17.00
C ASP A 6 -23.92 -2.25 16.04
N ARG A 7 -23.81 -0.97 16.30
CA ARG A 7 -23.05 -0.01 15.48
C ARG A 7 -22.38 1.02 16.38
N TYR A 8 -21.13 1.33 16.05
CA TYR A 8 -20.30 2.25 16.80
C TYR A 8 -19.42 3.04 15.85
N PHE A 9 -19.32 4.37 16.08
CA PHE A 9 -18.36 5.20 15.35
C PHE A 9 -17.90 6.38 16.22
N PRO A 10 -16.64 6.47 16.56
CA PRO A 10 -15.99 7.67 17.07
C PRO A 10 -15.31 8.46 15.94
N ILE A 11 -15.09 9.74 16.20
CA ILE A 11 -14.08 10.55 15.54
C ILE A 11 -12.94 10.67 16.54
N ALA A 12 -11.85 9.94 16.29
CA ALA A 12 -10.79 9.71 17.27
C ALA A 12 -9.47 10.33 16.84
N ARG A 13 -8.75 10.93 17.79
CA ARG A 13 -7.37 11.32 17.63
C ARG A 13 -6.50 10.08 17.76
N CYS A 14 -5.67 9.81 16.75
CA CYS A 14 -4.80 8.66 16.68
C CYS A 14 -3.33 9.08 16.65
N PHE A 15 -2.47 8.20 17.16
CA PHE A 15 -1.03 8.41 17.23
C PHE A 15 -0.31 7.17 16.69
N ARG A 16 0.67 7.38 15.82
CA ARG A 16 1.53 6.31 15.29
C ARG A 16 2.97 6.78 15.23
N ASP A 17 3.89 5.91 15.60
CA ASP A 17 5.31 6.09 15.34
C ASP A 17 5.60 5.69 13.89
N GLU A 18 5.64 6.68 13.01
CA GLU A 18 5.83 6.47 11.58
C GLU A 18 6.73 7.56 10.99
N ASP A 19 7.41 7.20 9.91
CA ASP A 19 8.14 8.18 9.09
C ASP A 19 7.17 9.22 8.51
N LEU A 20 7.53 10.48 8.67
CA LEU A 20 6.74 11.59 8.14
C LEU A 20 6.85 11.66 6.62
N ARG A 21 5.70 11.62 5.95
CA ARG A 21 5.55 11.75 4.49
C ARG A 21 4.54 12.84 4.15
N ALA A 22 4.35 13.08 2.86
CA ALA A 22 3.35 14.05 2.40
C ALA A 22 1.92 13.73 2.88
N ASP A 23 1.60 12.44 3.00
CA ASP A 23 0.30 11.90 3.38
C ASP A 23 0.27 11.24 4.78
N ARG A 24 1.31 11.46 5.63
CA ARG A 24 1.43 10.86 6.97
C ARG A 24 1.88 11.88 8.00
N GLN A 25 1.25 11.79 9.17
CA GLN A 25 1.57 12.53 10.37
C GLN A 25 1.56 11.59 11.58
N PRO A 26 2.39 11.80 12.61
CA PRO A 26 2.40 10.97 13.81
C PRO A 26 1.13 11.12 14.64
N GLU A 27 0.41 12.21 14.43
CA GLU A 27 -0.85 12.57 15.06
C GLU A 27 -1.86 12.92 13.97
N PHE A 28 -2.98 12.20 13.91
CA PHE A 28 -3.99 12.32 12.87
C PHE A 28 -5.38 11.95 13.41
N THR A 29 -6.42 12.21 12.64
CA THR A 29 -7.80 11.92 13.03
C THR A 29 -8.38 10.80 12.18
N GLN A 30 -9.09 9.86 12.82
CA GLN A 30 -9.83 8.80 12.13
C GLN A 30 -11.33 8.92 12.40
N ILE A 31 -12.13 8.59 11.38
CA ILE A 31 -13.51 8.18 11.54
C ILE A 31 -13.48 6.66 11.58
N ASP A 32 -13.63 6.11 12.77
CA ASP A 32 -13.55 4.67 13.02
C ASP A 32 -14.97 4.10 13.16
N LEU A 33 -15.25 3.00 12.48
CA LEU A 33 -16.59 2.40 12.46
C LEU A 33 -16.48 0.88 12.71
N GLU A 34 -17.34 0.39 13.61
CA GLU A 34 -17.54 -1.05 13.84
C GLU A 34 -19.03 -1.39 13.81
N MET A 35 -19.37 -2.51 13.15
CA MET A 35 -20.74 -2.94 12.94
C MET A 35 -20.86 -4.44 13.14
N SER A 36 -21.91 -4.86 13.89
CA SER A 36 -22.22 -6.28 14.12
C SER A 36 -23.20 -6.81 13.10
N PHE A 37 -23.16 -8.12 12.86
CA PHE A 37 -24.08 -8.90 12.02
C PHE A 37 -24.08 -8.47 10.54
N LEU A 38 -22.93 -8.04 10.04
CA LEU A 38 -22.73 -7.63 8.63
C LEU A 38 -21.56 -8.41 8.02
N ASP A 39 -21.64 -8.64 6.72
CA ASP A 39 -20.56 -9.13 5.89
C ASP A 39 -19.81 -7.98 5.18
N GLU A 40 -18.77 -8.31 4.42
CA GLU A 40 -17.93 -7.32 3.71
C GLU A 40 -18.76 -6.48 2.74
N GLU A 41 -19.64 -7.12 1.95
CA GLU A 41 -20.44 -6.43 0.93
C GLU A 41 -21.39 -5.43 1.56
N GLN A 42 -22.00 -5.79 2.68
CA GLN A 42 -22.90 -4.89 3.41
C GLN A 42 -22.14 -3.70 4.01
N ILE A 43 -20.95 -3.94 4.58
CA ILE A 43 -20.09 -2.87 5.11
C ILE A 43 -19.66 -1.94 3.97
N GLN A 44 -19.15 -2.48 2.87
CA GLN A 44 -18.73 -1.71 1.71
C GLN A 44 -19.87 -0.88 1.13
N THR A 45 -21.08 -1.45 1.00
CA THR A 45 -22.25 -0.74 0.51
C THR A 45 -22.63 0.46 1.39
N ILE A 46 -22.56 0.30 2.72
CA ILE A 46 -22.81 1.41 3.67
C ILE A 46 -21.76 2.50 3.48
N GLN A 47 -20.48 2.12 3.34
CA GLN A 47 -19.39 3.08 3.17
C GLN A 47 -19.46 3.81 1.81
N GLU A 48 -19.86 3.12 0.76
CA GLU A 48 -20.13 3.76 -0.55
C GLU A 48 -21.22 4.82 -0.44
N GLY A 49 -22.30 4.52 0.29
CA GLY A 49 -23.36 5.48 0.59
C GLY A 49 -22.87 6.70 1.38
N PHE A 50 -21.98 6.49 2.34
CA PHE A 50 -21.34 7.55 3.11
C PHE A 50 -20.49 8.46 2.20
N LEU A 51 -19.58 7.90 1.42
CA LEU A 51 -18.69 8.65 0.52
C LEU A 51 -19.51 9.41 -0.55
N LYS A 52 -20.49 8.74 -1.16
CA LYS A 52 -21.39 9.37 -2.14
C LYS A 52 -22.08 10.61 -1.56
N ARG A 53 -22.59 10.49 -0.34
CA ARG A 53 -23.24 11.60 0.34
C ARG A 53 -22.27 12.74 0.67
N VAL A 54 -21.11 12.43 1.24
CA VAL A 54 -20.09 13.43 1.59
C VAL A 54 -19.62 14.20 0.35
N PHE A 55 -19.29 13.51 -0.74
CA PHE A 55 -18.85 14.16 -1.97
C PHE A 55 -19.95 15.01 -2.61
N LYS A 56 -21.21 14.53 -2.55
CA LYS A 56 -22.36 15.31 -3.07
C LYS A 56 -22.63 16.56 -2.24
N GLU A 57 -22.66 16.44 -0.92
CA GLU A 57 -23.01 17.56 -0.04
C GLU A 57 -21.90 18.61 0.08
N VAL A 58 -20.63 18.18 0.00
CA VAL A 58 -19.48 19.09 0.24
C VAL A 58 -18.91 19.65 -1.07
N LEU A 59 -18.83 18.83 -2.12
CA LEU A 59 -18.19 19.21 -3.40
C LEU A 59 -19.18 19.33 -4.56
N ASP A 60 -20.45 18.98 -4.37
CA ASP A 60 -21.47 18.82 -5.42
C ASP A 60 -21.05 17.80 -6.50
N VAL A 61 -20.22 16.79 -6.13
CA VAL A 61 -19.80 15.72 -7.02
C VAL A 61 -20.68 14.49 -6.82
N ASP A 62 -21.22 13.95 -7.91
CA ASP A 62 -22.04 12.74 -7.88
C ASP A 62 -21.20 11.50 -8.14
N VAL A 63 -20.72 10.89 -7.06
CA VAL A 63 -19.89 9.66 -7.11
C VAL A 63 -20.77 8.46 -7.47
N GLN A 64 -20.35 7.72 -8.51
CA GLN A 64 -21.10 6.55 -8.98
C GLN A 64 -20.78 5.33 -8.11
N THR A 65 -21.81 4.57 -7.73
CA THR A 65 -21.72 3.33 -6.97
C THR A 65 -22.43 2.21 -7.74
N PRO A 66 -22.08 0.92 -7.55
CA PRO A 66 -21.03 0.40 -6.64
C PRO A 66 -19.61 0.69 -7.14
N PHE A 67 -18.65 0.80 -6.22
CA PHE A 67 -17.24 0.91 -6.56
C PHE A 67 -16.70 -0.43 -7.09
N LEU A 68 -15.64 -0.37 -7.89
CA LEU A 68 -14.92 -1.56 -8.34
C LEU A 68 -14.36 -2.33 -7.12
N ARG A 69 -14.53 -3.66 -7.07
CA ARG A 69 -13.84 -4.55 -6.16
C ARG A 69 -12.70 -5.20 -6.92
N MET A 70 -11.50 -5.09 -6.41
CA MET A 70 -10.30 -5.63 -7.02
C MET A 70 -9.53 -6.45 -5.97
N PRO A 71 -9.35 -7.77 -6.18
CA PRO A 71 -8.48 -8.55 -5.31
C PRO A 71 -7.07 -7.97 -5.25
N TRP A 72 -6.43 -8.01 -4.07
CA TRP A 72 -5.08 -7.50 -3.85
C TRP A 72 -4.08 -8.03 -4.90
N ARG A 73 -4.16 -9.31 -5.22
CA ARG A 73 -3.26 -9.91 -6.22
C ARG A 73 -3.43 -9.26 -7.60
N GLU A 74 -4.66 -9.01 -8.02
CA GLU A 74 -4.95 -8.32 -9.28
C GLU A 74 -4.42 -6.87 -9.25
N ALA A 75 -4.59 -6.16 -8.12
CA ALA A 75 -4.06 -4.81 -7.95
C ALA A 75 -2.53 -4.79 -8.10
N MET A 76 -1.84 -5.73 -7.47
CA MET A 76 -0.39 -5.88 -7.60
C MET A 76 0.03 -6.24 -9.03
N ASP A 77 -0.62 -7.23 -9.65
CA ASP A 77 -0.27 -7.69 -11.01
C ASP A 77 -0.47 -6.61 -12.07
N ARG A 78 -1.54 -5.78 -11.96
CA ARG A 78 -1.89 -4.77 -12.95
C ARG A 78 -1.28 -3.39 -12.66
N PHE A 79 -1.08 -3.05 -11.40
CA PHE A 79 -0.71 -1.68 -11.02
C PHE A 79 0.59 -1.59 -10.20
N GLY A 80 1.10 -2.73 -9.73
CA GLY A 80 2.28 -2.79 -8.86
C GLY A 80 2.07 -2.10 -7.51
N SER A 81 0.82 -2.02 -7.05
CA SER A 81 0.44 -1.34 -5.82
C SER A 81 -0.91 -1.84 -5.31
N ASP A 82 -1.05 -1.94 -4.00
CA ASP A 82 -2.29 -2.19 -3.26
C ASP A 82 -3.26 -0.98 -3.23
N LYS A 83 -2.84 0.16 -3.77
CA LYS A 83 -3.61 1.41 -3.87
C LYS A 83 -3.50 2.00 -5.28
N PRO A 84 -4.10 1.36 -6.30
CA PRO A 84 -3.96 1.79 -7.68
C PRO A 84 -4.62 3.14 -7.95
N ASP A 85 -3.95 3.97 -8.75
CA ASP A 85 -4.58 5.14 -9.36
C ASP A 85 -5.23 4.74 -10.69
N MET A 86 -6.55 4.81 -10.74
CA MET A 86 -7.37 4.37 -11.87
C MET A 86 -7.69 5.48 -12.88
N ARG A 87 -7.14 6.71 -12.70
CA ARG A 87 -7.40 7.85 -13.60
C ARG A 87 -6.74 7.71 -14.97
N PHE A 88 -5.77 6.81 -15.11
CA PHE A 88 -5.02 6.57 -16.35
C PHE A 88 -4.63 5.10 -16.48
N GLY A 89 -4.20 4.71 -17.68
CA GLY A 89 -3.76 3.35 -17.98
C GLY A 89 -2.33 3.04 -17.48
N PHE A 90 -1.48 2.57 -18.41
CA PHE A 90 -0.10 2.13 -18.18
C PHE A 90 -0.02 0.93 -17.23
N GLU A 91 -0.95 -0.03 -17.38
CA GLU A 91 -0.98 -1.23 -16.57
C GLU A 91 0.28 -2.08 -16.78
N LEU A 92 0.71 -2.77 -15.71
CA LEU A 92 1.81 -3.71 -15.77
C LEU A 92 1.41 -4.94 -16.59
N GLN A 93 2.36 -5.45 -17.36
CA GLN A 93 2.18 -6.70 -18.12
C GLN A 93 3.38 -7.61 -17.87
N ASP A 94 3.10 -8.85 -17.55
CA ASP A 94 4.11 -9.88 -17.35
C ASP A 94 4.64 -10.40 -18.69
N ILE A 95 5.95 -10.42 -18.86
CA ILE A 95 6.66 -10.95 -20.01
C ILE A 95 7.66 -12.04 -19.64
N SER A 96 7.60 -12.55 -18.42
CA SER A 96 8.55 -13.54 -17.89
C SER A 96 8.60 -14.80 -18.76
N ASP A 97 7.43 -15.26 -19.26
CA ASP A 97 7.32 -16.41 -20.15
C ASP A 97 8.04 -16.20 -21.50
N LEU A 98 8.12 -14.96 -21.99
CA LEU A 98 8.76 -14.62 -23.25
C LEU A 98 10.28 -14.50 -23.14
N VAL A 99 10.82 -14.20 -21.94
CA VAL A 99 12.23 -13.84 -21.77
C VAL A 99 13.03 -14.81 -20.92
N LYS A 100 12.42 -15.88 -20.39
CA LYS A 100 13.07 -16.87 -19.51
C LYS A 100 14.31 -17.53 -20.10
N ASP A 101 14.33 -17.71 -21.43
CA ASP A 101 15.40 -18.40 -22.15
C ASP A 101 16.16 -17.48 -23.11
N CYS A 102 15.91 -16.16 -23.06
CA CYS A 102 16.54 -15.19 -23.96
C CYS A 102 18.02 -14.99 -23.66
N GLY A 103 18.75 -14.44 -24.62
CA GLY A 103 20.19 -14.14 -24.51
C GLY A 103 20.53 -12.95 -23.57
N PHE A 104 19.54 -12.24 -23.05
CA PHE A 104 19.75 -11.09 -22.17
C PHE A 104 19.65 -11.50 -20.70
N GLY A 105 20.79 -11.74 -20.05
CA GLY A 105 20.86 -12.20 -18.66
C GLY A 105 20.10 -11.34 -17.67
N VAL A 106 19.98 -10.02 -17.90
CA VAL A 106 19.18 -9.10 -17.05
C VAL A 106 17.70 -9.50 -16.99
N PHE A 107 17.20 -10.16 -18.03
CA PHE A 107 15.81 -10.67 -18.06
C PHE A 107 15.74 -12.16 -17.67
N ALA A 108 16.62 -12.98 -18.25
CA ALA A 108 16.53 -14.43 -18.07
C ALA A 108 16.88 -14.89 -16.63
N GLU A 109 17.91 -14.29 -15.99
CA GLU A 109 18.35 -14.70 -14.66
C GLU A 109 17.31 -14.47 -13.56
N PRO A 110 16.63 -13.29 -13.48
CA PRO A 110 15.55 -13.11 -12.51
C PRO A 110 14.47 -14.18 -12.62
N VAL A 111 13.99 -14.46 -13.83
CA VAL A 111 12.93 -15.45 -14.05
C VAL A 111 13.37 -16.85 -13.65
N LYS A 112 14.60 -17.27 -14.01
CA LYS A 112 15.17 -18.56 -13.60
C LYS A 112 15.32 -18.69 -12.09
N ALA A 113 15.51 -17.59 -11.40
CA ALA A 113 15.61 -17.54 -9.94
C ALA A 113 14.25 -17.43 -9.22
N GLY A 114 13.11 -17.47 -9.95
CA GLY A 114 11.76 -17.44 -9.39
C GLY A 114 11.14 -16.05 -9.27
N GLY A 115 11.79 -15.00 -9.77
CA GLY A 115 11.24 -13.66 -9.89
C GLY A 115 10.56 -13.40 -11.23
N SER A 116 10.32 -12.15 -11.58
CA SER A 116 9.60 -11.78 -12.80
C SER A 116 10.26 -10.65 -13.59
N VAL A 117 9.83 -10.53 -14.85
CA VAL A 117 10.10 -9.39 -15.72
C VAL A 117 8.78 -8.84 -16.20
N ARG A 118 8.52 -7.59 -15.90
CA ARG A 118 7.27 -6.91 -16.25
C ARG A 118 7.54 -5.60 -16.97
N LEU A 119 6.55 -5.14 -17.71
CA LEU A 119 6.63 -3.87 -18.44
C LEU A 119 5.40 -2.99 -18.17
N ILE A 120 5.55 -1.70 -18.47
CA ILE A 120 4.44 -0.78 -18.72
C ILE A 120 4.59 -0.18 -20.11
N ASN A 121 3.47 0.10 -20.76
CA ASN A 121 3.42 0.83 -22.02
C ASN A 121 2.86 2.25 -21.79
N VAL A 122 3.71 3.27 -21.95
CA VAL A 122 3.33 4.68 -21.90
C VAL A 122 2.84 5.10 -23.29
N ASN A 123 1.58 4.74 -23.55
CA ASN A 123 0.95 4.80 -24.86
C ASN A 123 0.92 6.21 -25.44
N GLY A 124 1.45 6.38 -26.66
CA GLY A 124 1.38 7.62 -27.43
C GLY A 124 2.37 8.71 -26.98
N HIS A 125 3.20 8.45 -25.98
CA HIS A 125 4.04 9.46 -25.32
C HIS A 125 5.56 9.33 -25.56
N ALA A 126 5.98 8.58 -26.58
CA ALA A 126 7.39 8.41 -26.91
C ALA A 126 8.13 9.76 -27.12
N LYS A 127 7.44 10.77 -27.68
CA LYS A 127 8.01 12.11 -27.93
C LYS A 127 8.26 12.88 -26.64
N ASP A 128 7.44 12.67 -25.61
CA ASP A 128 7.52 13.37 -24.33
C ASP A 128 8.68 12.89 -23.46
N PHE A 129 9.22 11.69 -23.79
CA PHE A 129 10.33 11.04 -23.10
C PHE A 129 11.58 10.90 -24.00
N PRO A 130 12.32 11.99 -24.26
CA PRO A 130 13.61 11.90 -24.91
C PRO A 130 14.61 11.13 -24.03
N ARG A 131 15.71 10.64 -24.63
CA ARG A 131 16.72 9.81 -23.96
C ARG A 131 17.10 10.30 -22.55
N LYS A 132 17.36 11.61 -22.39
CA LYS A 132 17.73 12.18 -21.10
C LYS A 132 16.64 12.02 -20.02
N LYS A 133 15.36 12.07 -20.39
CA LYS A 133 14.26 11.79 -19.46
C LYS A 133 14.20 10.31 -19.09
N ILE A 134 14.37 9.41 -20.07
CA ILE A 134 14.40 7.96 -19.83
C ILE A 134 15.56 7.60 -18.89
N ASP A 135 16.74 8.20 -19.08
CA ASP A 135 17.88 7.96 -18.19
C ASP A 135 17.57 8.41 -16.74
N LYS A 136 16.82 9.52 -16.55
CA LYS A 136 16.34 9.93 -15.21
C LYS A 136 15.32 8.96 -14.63
N LEU A 137 14.43 8.39 -15.45
CA LEU A 137 13.53 7.32 -14.99
C LEU A 137 14.31 6.08 -14.57
N GLY A 138 15.45 5.81 -15.23
CA GLY A 138 16.38 4.74 -14.84
C GLY A 138 16.99 4.97 -13.44
N GLU A 139 17.33 6.22 -13.09
CA GLU A 139 17.79 6.54 -11.74
C GLU A 139 16.64 6.51 -10.72
N PHE A 140 15.44 6.93 -11.13
CA PHE A 140 14.26 6.90 -10.28
C PHE A 140 13.91 5.48 -9.80
N VAL A 141 13.92 4.48 -10.68
CA VAL A 141 13.59 3.10 -10.28
C VAL A 141 14.62 2.49 -9.32
N LYS A 142 15.87 2.99 -9.30
CA LYS A 142 16.88 2.54 -8.34
C LYS A 142 16.52 2.90 -6.90
N THR A 143 15.74 3.96 -6.67
CA THR A 143 15.24 4.32 -5.34
C THR A 143 14.29 3.25 -4.77
N TYR A 144 13.71 2.41 -5.66
CA TYR A 144 12.90 1.24 -5.33
C TYR A 144 13.68 -0.06 -5.39
N LYS A 145 15.01 -0.01 -5.33
CA LYS A 145 15.95 -1.14 -5.33
C LYS A 145 16.06 -1.88 -6.66
N ALA A 146 15.43 -1.41 -7.76
CA ALA A 146 15.66 -2.00 -9.08
C ALA A 146 17.10 -1.78 -9.53
N LYS A 147 17.70 -2.79 -10.15
CA LYS A 147 19.10 -2.74 -10.67
C LYS A 147 19.24 -1.83 -11.88
N GLY A 148 18.15 -1.59 -12.61
CA GLY A 148 18.10 -0.75 -13.80
C GLY A 148 16.75 -0.75 -14.49
N LEU A 149 16.65 0.03 -15.57
CA LEU A 149 15.47 0.16 -16.40
C LEU A 149 15.82 -0.17 -17.85
N ALA A 150 15.21 -1.20 -18.41
CA ALA A 150 15.23 -1.46 -19.83
C ALA A 150 14.06 -0.72 -20.51
N TRP A 151 14.25 -0.31 -21.76
CA TRP A 151 13.22 0.45 -22.45
C TRP A 151 13.26 0.24 -23.97
N ALA A 152 12.11 0.41 -24.62
CA ALA A 152 11.98 0.53 -26.06
C ALA A 152 11.08 1.71 -26.42
N ARG A 153 11.46 2.46 -27.45
CA ARG A 153 10.73 3.62 -27.93
C ARG A 153 10.42 3.45 -29.41
N MET A 154 9.15 3.53 -29.75
CA MET A 154 8.64 3.51 -31.12
C MET A 154 8.37 4.94 -31.58
N LEU A 155 9.10 5.42 -32.58
CA LEU A 155 8.95 6.77 -33.06
C LEU A 155 9.27 6.84 -34.57
N ASP A 156 8.36 7.44 -35.35
CA ASP A 156 8.47 7.63 -36.80
C ASP A 156 8.77 6.30 -37.54
N GLY A 157 8.08 5.23 -37.14
CA GLY A 157 8.22 3.88 -37.68
C GLY A 157 9.53 3.17 -37.32
N LYS A 158 10.30 3.70 -36.34
CA LYS A 158 11.56 3.11 -35.88
C LYS A 158 11.46 2.68 -34.42
N VAL A 159 11.95 1.48 -34.14
CA VAL A 159 12.15 0.99 -32.77
C VAL A 159 13.58 1.29 -32.33
N THR A 160 13.73 1.94 -31.19
CA THR A 160 15.01 2.15 -30.53
C THR A 160 14.92 1.61 -29.13
N SER A 161 15.84 0.72 -28.72
CA SER A 161 15.76 0.06 -27.43
C SER A 161 17.13 -0.11 -26.78
N SER A 162 17.11 -0.29 -25.45
CA SER A 162 18.31 -0.58 -24.66
C SER A 162 18.71 -2.05 -24.70
N TYR A 163 17.82 -2.96 -25.09
CA TYR A 163 17.97 -4.41 -24.99
C TYR A 163 17.92 -5.17 -26.33
N GLN A 164 17.40 -4.56 -27.40
CA GLN A 164 17.13 -5.20 -28.70
C GLN A 164 18.30 -6.04 -29.22
N LYS A 165 19.53 -5.57 -29.06
CA LYS A 165 20.76 -6.24 -29.56
C LYS A 165 21.07 -7.57 -28.86
N PHE A 166 20.42 -7.87 -27.76
CA PHE A 166 20.66 -9.08 -26.96
C PHE A 166 19.57 -10.15 -27.17
N LEU A 167 18.52 -9.82 -27.92
CA LEU A 167 17.38 -10.67 -28.19
C LEU A 167 17.30 -10.98 -29.68
N THR A 168 16.62 -12.09 -30.03
CA THR A 168 16.26 -12.38 -31.43
C THR A 168 15.16 -11.45 -31.91
N ASP A 169 14.94 -11.38 -33.22
CA ASP A 169 13.88 -10.56 -33.79
C ASP A 169 12.50 -11.08 -33.36
N GLU A 170 12.33 -12.42 -33.22
CA GLU A 170 11.09 -13.04 -32.74
C GLU A 170 10.79 -12.68 -31.26
N GLU A 171 11.82 -12.73 -30.38
CA GLU A 171 11.69 -12.35 -28.98
C GLU A 171 11.33 -10.87 -28.84
N ASN A 172 11.99 -9.99 -29.61
CA ASN A 172 11.68 -8.57 -29.64
C ASN A 172 10.24 -8.32 -30.13
N ALA A 173 9.81 -8.99 -31.20
CA ALA A 173 8.45 -8.88 -31.73
C ALA A 173 7.41 -9.35 -30.71
N ALA A 174 7.65 -10.48 -30.02
CA ALA A 174 6.75 -11.02 -28.99
C ALA A 174 6.57 -10.05 -27.81
N ILE A 175 7.64 -9.39 -27.35
CA ILE A 175 7.54 -8.37 -26.29
C ILE A 175 6.68 -7.19 -26.74
N LEU A 176 6.92 -6.67 -27.96
CA LEU A 176 6.14 -5.54 -28.49
C LEU A 176 4.66 -5.91 -28.71
N GLU A 177 4.39 -7.14 -29.17
CA GLU A 177 3.03 -7.65 -29.34
C GLU A 177 2.32 -7.78 -27.98
N ARG A 178 2.97 -8.37 -26.96
CA ARG A 178 2.43 -8.48 -25.60
C ARG A 178 2.13 -7.09 -25.02
N ALA A 179 2.98 -6.12 -25.27
CA ALA A 179 2.79 -4.73 -24.86
C ALA A 179 1.68 -4.00 -25.63
N GLY A 180 1.15 -4.57 -26.72
CA GLY A 180 0.24 -3.89 -27.64
C GLY A 180 0.86 -2.63 -28.25
N ALA A 181 2.18 -2.65 -28.48
CA ALA A 181 2.98 -1.50 -28.84
C ALA A 181 2.64 -0.95 -30.23
N LYS A 182 2.55 0.38 -30.32
CA LYS A 182 2.27 1.13 -31.57
C LYS A 182 3.32 2.21 -31.78
N ASP A 183 3.36 2.77 -32.97
CA ASP A 183 4.19 3.96 -33.20
C ASP A 183 3.74 5.11 -32.30
N GLY A 184 4.68 5.76 -31.65
CA GLY A 184 4.44 6.77 -30.62
C GLY A 184 4.50 6.26 -29.19
N ASP A 185 4.68 4.94 -28.94
CA ASP A 185 4.71 4.36 -27.60
C ASP A 185 6.11 4.27 -26.99
N LEU A 186 6.16 4.32 -25.66
CA LEU A 186 7.35 4.06 -24.86
C LEU A 186 7.09 2.86 -23.93
N ILE A 187 7.88 1.80 -24.10
CA ILE A 187 7.89 0.62 -23.22
C ILE A 187 8.99 0.78 -22.17
N LEU A 188 8.65 0.54 -20.92
CA LEU A 188 9.58 0.55 -19.78
C LEU A 188 9.51 -0.81 -19.09
N ILE A 189 10.66 -1.44 -18.84
CA ILE A 189 10.75 -2.83 -18.37
C ILE A 189 11.65 -2.91 -17.15
N VAL A 190 11.19 -3.59 -16.11
CA VAL A 190 11.98 -3.94 -14.92
C VAL A 190 11.92 -5.45 -14.70
N GLY A 191 13.05 -6.05 -14.35
CA GLY A 191 13.15 -7.46 -13.93
C GLY A 191 13.97 -7.56 -12.65
N ASP A 192 13.52 -8.36 -11.71
CA ASP A 192 14.23 -8.68 -10.47
C ASP A 192 13.83 -10.07 -9.97
N VAL A 193 14.69 -10.66 -9.12
CA VAL A 193 14.43 -11.92 -8.44
C VAL A 193 13.34 -11.80 -7.36
N LYS A 194 13.07 -10.59 -6.90
CA LYS A 194 12.01 -10.26 -5.96
C LYS A 194 10.88 -9.53 -6.68
N ASP A 195 9.71 -10.12 -6.74
CA ASP A 195 8.51 -9.52 -7.36
C ASP A 195 8.16 -8.16 -6.73
N GLU A 196 8.37 -8.01 -5.42
CA GLU A 196 8.13 -6.74 -4.70
C GLU A 196 8.94 -5.58 -5.29
N VAL A 197 10.19 -5.83 -5.69
CA VAL A 197 11.04 -4.82 -6.35
C VAL A 197 10.48 -4.44 -7.72
N VAL A 198 9.99 -5.43 -8.48
CA VAL A 198 9.38 -5.20 -9.81
C VAL A 198 8.10 -4.39 -9.66
N PHE A 199 7.21 -4.80 -8.76
CA PHE A 199 5.94 -4.12 -8.49
C PHE A 199 6.17 -2.69 -7.99
N ALA A 200 6.96 -2.50 -6.95
CA ALA A 200 7.22 -1.18 -6.39
C ALA A 200 7.85 -0.23 -7.42
N SER A 201 8.79 -0.73 -8.22
CA SER A 201 9.46 0.07 -9.25
C SER A 201 8.53 0.49 -10.38
N LEU A 202 7.77 -0.47 -10.95
CA LEU A 202 6.86 -0.17 -12.06
C LEU A 202 5.61 0.57 -11.60
N GLY A 203 5.07 0.25 -10.42
CA GLY A 203 3.96 0.97 -9.81
C GLY A 203 4.26 2.44 -9.58
N ALA A 204 5.44 2.74 -9.01
CA ALA A 204 5.90 4.12 -8.86
C ALA A 204 6.20 4.79 -10.21
N LEU A 205 6.80 4.06 -11.15
CA LEU A 205 7.18 4.56 -12.47
C LEU A 205 5.96 4.98 -13.30
N ARG A 206 4.85 4.22 -13.26
CA ARG A 206 3.61 4.60 -13.95
C ARG A 206 3.04 5.91 -13.41
N ILE A 207 3.05 6.11 -12.09
CA ILE A 207 2.61 7.37 -11.46
C ILE A 207 3.55 8.53 -11.85
N GLU A 208 4.86 8.31 -11.83
CA GLU A 208 5.85 9.31 -12.21
C GLU A 208 5.70 9.75 -13.69
N CYS A 209 5.47 8.80 -14.59
CA CYS A 209 5.17 9.10 -15.99
C CYS A 209 3.90 9.94 -16.14
N ALA A 210 2.81 9.56 -15.44
CA ALA A 210 1.55 10.29 -15.47
C ALA A 210 1.69 11.73 -14.92
N LYS A 211 2.46 11.93 -13.84
CA LYS A 211 2.80 13.24 -13.28
C LYS A 211 3.55 14.10 -14.28
N GLN A 212 4.61 13.56 -14.93
CA GLN A 212 5.39 14.28 -15.93
C GLN A 212 4.60 14.66 -17.18
N LEU A 213 3.56 13.90 -17.49
CA LEU A 213 2.63 14.15 -18.60
C LEU A 213 1.50 15.12 -18.23
N GLY A 214 1.26 15.37 -16.93
CA GLY A 214 0.18 16.24 -16.48
C GLY A 214 -1.22 15.65 -16.71
N ILE A 215 -1.36 14.33 -16.78
CA ILE A 215 -2.64 13.65 -17.07
C ILE A 215 -3.45 13.27 -15.84
N LEU A 216 -2.96 13.59 -14.64
CA LEU A 216 -3.65 13.33 -13.37
C LEU A 216 -4.64 14.47 -13.09
N ASP A 217 -5.89 14.34 -13.52
CA ASP A 217 -6.93 15.31 -13.18
C ASP A 217 -7.29 15.20 -11.68
N PRO A 218 -7.12 16.26 -10.88
CA PRO A 218 -7.50 16.25 -9.47
C PRO A 218 -9.01 16.21 -9.23
N ASN A 219 -9.81 16.53 -10.24
CA ASN A 219 -11.29 16.52 -10.14
C ASN A 219 -11.90 15.20 -10.63
N ASP A 220 -11.10 14.26 -11.14
CA ASP A 220 -11.55 12.92 -11.51
C ASP A 220 -11.37 11.97 -10.32
N PHE A 221 -12.45 11.69 -9.61
CA PHE A 221 -12.44 10.86 -8.39
C PHE A 221 -12.74 9.40 -8.74
N LYS A 222 -11.71 8.56 -8.76
CA LYS A 222 -11.79 7.11 -9.03
C LYS A 222 -11.65 6.32 -7.75
N PHE A 223 -12.77 5.86 -7.23
CA PHE A 223 -12.82 4.97 -6.07
C PHE A 223 -12.73 3.51 -6.47
N LEU A 224 -12.09 2.71 -5.64
CA LEU A 224 -12.15 1.25 -5.70
C LEU A 224 -11.93 0.65 -4.31
N TRP A 225 -12.41 -0.58 -4.15
CA TRP A 225 -12.05 -1.43 -3.02
C TRP A 225 -10.92 -2.36 -3.46
N VAL A 226 -9.88 -2.44 -2.66
CA VAL A 226 -8.92 -3.55 -2.73
C VAL A 226 -9.30 -4.55 -1.67
N THR A 227 -9.40 -5.82 -2.04
CA THR A 227 -9.95 -6.90 -1.21
C THR A 227 -9.02 -8.12 -1.22
N GLU A 228 -9.34 -9.13 -0.43
CA GLU A 228 -8.60 -10.40 -0.43
C GLU A 228 -7.09 -10.23 -0.23
N PHE A 229 -6.70 -9.37 0.71
CA PHE A 229 -5.29 -9.21 1.07
C PHE A 229 -4.69 -10.52 1.58
N PRO A 230 -3.38 -10.75 1.44
CA PRO A 230 -2.70 -11.78 2.21
C PRO A 230 -2.97 -11.61 3.70
N MET A 231 -3.24 -12.69 4.41
CA MET A 231 -3.42 -12.64 5.86
C MET A 231 -2.11 -12.43 6.59
N PHE A 232 -1.04 -12.99 6.02
CA PHE A 232 0.31 -12.97 6.57
C PHE A 232 1.32 -12.48 5.55
N GLU A 233 2.34 -11.78 6.02
CA GLU A 233 3.52 -11.41 5.25
C GLU A 233 4.79 -11.91 5.94
N TRP A 234 5.80 -12.27 5.15
CA TRP A 234 7.07 -12.72 5.68
C TRP A 234 7.97 -11.53 6.02
N SER A 235 8.40 -11.42 7.27
CA SER A 235 9.40 -10.43 7.68
C SER A 235 10.80 -11.04 7.56
N GLU A 236 11.64 -10.52 6.67
CA GLU A 236 13.06 -10.93 6.57
C GLU A 236 13.85 -10.50 7.84
N GLU A 237 13.47 -9.39 8.46
CA GLU A 237 14.14 -8.85 9.66
C GLU A 237 13.87 -9.74 10.88
N GLU A 238 12.62 -10.16 11.08
CA GLU A 238 12.24 -11.00 12.21
C GLU A 238 12.35 -12.50 11.92
N GLY A 239 12.51 -12.90 10.64
CA GLY A 239 12.60 -14.30 10.23
C GLY A 239 11.33 -15.10 10.49
N ARG A 240 10.15 -14.45 10.51
CA ARG A 240 8.85 -15.07 10.77
C ARG A 240 7.72 -14.39 9.99
N TYR A 241 6.57 -15.05 9.95
CA TYR A 241 5.35 -14.43 9.45
C TYR A 241 4.78 -13.43 10.45
N GLN A 242 4.31 -12.29 9.91
CA GLN A 242 3.57 -11.25 10.63
C GLN A 242 2.17 -11.13 10.04
N ALA A 243 1.22 -10.58 10.82
CA ALA A 243 -0.08 -10.23 10.28
C ALA A 243 0.07 -9.03 9.34
N MET A 244 -0.45 -9.12 8.12
CA MET A 244 -0.39 -8.00 7.17
C MET A 244 -1.17 -6.77 7.66
N HIS A 245 -2.29 -6.98 8.35
CA HIS A 245 -3.08 -5.91 8.98
C HIS A 245 -2.96 -5.97 10.50
N HIS A 246 -3.68 -6.90 11.13
CA HIS A 246 -3.62 -7.12 12.57
C HIS A 246 -4.06 -8.55 12.93
N PRO A 247 -3.67 -9.09 14.09
CA PRO A 247 -3.91 -10.50 14.45
C PRO A 247 -5.37 -10.86 14.69
N PHE A 248 -6.28 -9.91 14.60
CA PHE A 248 -7.74 -10.12 14.80
C PHE A 248 -8.52 -10.15 13.48
N THR A 249 -7.87 -10.03 12.34
CA THR A 249 -8.47 -10.14 11.02
C THR A 249 -8.89 -11.58 10.75
N ALA A 250 -10.12 -11.80 10.30
CA ALA A 250 -10.59 -13.13 9.92
C ALA A 250 -10.00 -13.59 8.58
N PRO A 251 -9.67 -14.87 8.42
CA PRO A 251 -9.31 -15.43 7.12
C PRO A 251 -10.55 -15.51 6.21
N MET A 252 -10.33 -15.58 4.88
CA MET A 252 -11.38 -16.02 3.97
C MET A 252 -11.86 -17.40 4.37
N LEU A 253 -13.17 -17.64 4.25
CA LEU A 253 -13.78 -18.89 4.74
C LEU A 253 -13.16 -20.14 4.11
N GLU A 254 -12.82 -20.06 2.82
CA GLU A 254 -12.17 -21.15 2.10
C GLU A 254 -10.67 -21.31 2.42
N ASP A 255 -10.07 -20.38 3.11
CA ASP A 255 -8.65 -20.36 3.45
C ASP A 255 -8.37 -20.62 4.95
N GLU A 256 -9.40 -20.91 5.77
CA GLU A 256 -9.24 -21.14 7.22
C GLU A 256 -8.20 -22.22 7.57
N ASP A 257 -8.16 -23.31 6.78
CA ASP A 257 -7.20 -24.39 6.99
C ASP A 257 -5.76 -24.00 6.58
N LYS A 258 -5.61 -22.97 5.73
CA LYS A 258 -4.30 -22.49 5.27
C LYS A 258 -3.56 -21.71 6.35
N MET A 259 -4.23 -21.17 7.35
CA MET A 259 -3.58 -20.37 8.40
C MET A 259 -2.37 -21.07 9.02
N LEU A 260 -2.43 -22.38 9.18
CA LEU A 260 -1.33 -23.18 9.75
C LEU A 260 -0.57 -23.99 8.70
N THR A 261 -1.16 -24.27 7.54
CA THR A 261 -0.59 -25.18 6.53
C THR A 261 0.03 -24.48 5.34
N ASP A 262 -0.47 -23.29 4.98
CA ASP A 262 -0.01 -22.48 3.85
C ASP A 262 -0.21 -20.99 4.14
N LYS A 263 0.60 -20.45 5.07
CA LYS A 263 0.51 -19.05 5.51
C LYS A 263 0.61 -18.06 4.34
N ALA A 264 1.46 -18.36 3.34
CA ALA A 264 1.67 -17.50 2.17
C ALA A 264 0.44 -17.46 1.23
N GLY A 265 -0.33 -18.53 1.16
CA GLY A 265 -1.54 -18.64 0.35
C GLY A 265 -2.83 -18.33 1.10
N CYS A 266 -2.76 -17.96 2.38
CA CYS A 266 -3.92 -17.61 3.20
C CYS A 266 -4.34 -16.16 2.96
N ARG A 267 -5.59 -15.94 2.50
CA ARG A 267 -6.17 -14.60 2.30
C ARG A 267 -7.01 -14.18 3.49
N ALA A 268 -7.01 -12.88 3.73
CA ALA A 268 -7.80 -12.23 4.78
C ALA A 268 -9.12 -11.67 4.24
N ARG A 269 -10.14 -11.61 5.08
CA ARG A 269 -11.37 -10.84 4.87
C ARG A 269 -11.12 -9.36 5.18
N ALA A 270 -10.06 -8.81 4.57
CA ALA A 270 -9.64 -7.42 4.69
C ALA A 270 -9.96 -6.66 3.41
N TYR A 271 -10.21 -5.37 3.55
CA TYR A 271 -10.57 -4.48 2.46
C TYR A 271 -10.12 -3.06 2.74
N ASP A 272 -9.53 -2.41 1.72
CA ASP A 272 -9.15 -1.01 1.75
C ASP A 272 -9.94 -0.22 0.72
N ILE A 273 -10.42 0.96 1.11
CA ILE A 273 -11.00 1.93 0.18
C ILE A 273 -9.89 2.85 -0.34
N VAL A 274 -9.76 2.88 -1.64
CA VAL A 274 -8.73 3.65 -2.35
C VAL A 274 -9.38 4.73 -3.20
N LEU A 275 -8.79 5.93 -3.19
CA LEU A 275 -9.12 7.04 -4.07
C LEU A 275 -7.85 7.57 -4.73
N ASN A 276 -7.79 7.53 -6.07
CA ASN A 276 -6.74 8.17 -6.86
C ASN A 276 -5.31 7.81 -6.42
N GLY A 277 -5.04 6.54 -6.13
CA GLY A 277 -3.73 6.08 -5.69
C GLY A 277 -3.44 6.27 -4.21
N THR A 278 -4.43 6.65 -3.42
CA THR A 278 -4.31 6.86 -1.97
C THR A 278 -5.32 6.00 -1.23
N GLU A 279 -4.85 5.25 -0.25
CA GLU A 279 -5.69 4.55 0.71
C GLU A 279 -6.40 5.57 1.62
N LEU A 280 -7.71 5.64 1.54
CA LEU A 280 -8.54 6.48 2.42
C LEU A 280 -8.79 5.85 3.78
N GLY A 281 -8.87 4.55 3.82
CA GLY A 281 -9.14 3.78 5.01
C GLY A 281 -9.10 2.29 4.74
N GLY A 282 -8.92 1.53 5.79
CA GLY A 282 -8.87 0.08 5.74
C GLY A 282 -9.70 -0.56 6.83
N GLY A 283 -10.12 -1.79 6.58
CA GLY A 283 -10.93 -2.55 7.49
C GLY A 283 -10.92 -4.04 7.23
N SER A 284 -11.63 -4.77 8.06
CA SER A 284 -11.77 -6.22 7.91
C SER A 284 -13.01 -6.75 8.62
N ILE A 285 -13.39 -7.98 8.30
CA ILE A 285 -14.18 -8.81 9.21
C ILE A 285 -13.24 -9.30 10.30
N ARG A 286 -13.73 -9.27 11.55
CA ARG A 286 -12.94 -9.64 12.72
C ARG A 286 -13.15 -11.11 13.07
N ILE A 287 -12.12 -11.74 13.59
CA ILE A 287 -12.25 -13.00 14.30
C ILE A 287 -13.18 -12.77 15.50
N ASN A 288 -14.17 -13.64 15.67
CA ASN A 288 -15.15 -13.51 16.76
C ASN A 288 -15.30 -14.79 17.61
N THR A 289 -14.47 -15.80 17.36
CA THR A 289 -14.46 -17.04 18.15
C THR A 289 -13.10 -17.28 18.80
N PRO A 290 -13.07 -17.82 20.05
CA PRO A 290 -11.81 -18.14 20.73
C PRO A 290 -10.93 -19.11 19.93
N GLU A 291 -11.56 -20.12 19.32
CA GLU A 291 -10.85 -21.17 18.58
C GLU A 291 -10.10 -20.62 17.38
N MET A 292 -10.75 -19.74 16.59
CA MET A 292 -10.14 -19.09 15.43
C MET A 292 -9.03 -18.12 15.87
N GLN A 293 -9.25 -17.38 16.96
CA GLN A 293 -8.25 -16.46 17.48
C GLN A 293 -6.99 -17.18 17.98
N THR A 294 -7.15 -18.34 18.62
CA THR A 294 -6.03 -19.20 19.03
C THR A 294 -5.22 -19.65 17.83
N LYS A 295 -5.88 -20.11 16.75
CA LYS A 295 -5.19 -20.47 15.49
C LYS A 295 -4.44 -19.30 14.89
N ALA A 296 -5.00 -18.08 14.92
CA ALA A 296 -4.33 -16.90 14.40
C ALA A 296 -3.06 -16.55 15.19
N PHE A 297 -3.10 -16.65 16.51
CA PHE A 297 -1.92 -16.45 17.35
C PHE A 297 -0.85 -17.52 17.14
N GLU A 298 -1.26 -18.80 17.02
CA GLU A 298 -0.37 -19.90 16.68
C GLU A 298 0.32 -19.67 15.32
N ALA A 299 -0.45 -19.24 14.32
CA ALA A 299 0.11 -18.92 13.00
C ALA A 299 1.16 -17.81 13.03
N LEU A 300 1.07 -16.90 13.98
CA LEU A 300 1.99 -15.77 14.19
C LEU A 300 3.14 -16.09 15.15
N ASP A 301 3.22 -17.30 15.66
CA ASP A 301 4.23 -17.77 16.63
C ASP A 301 4.24 -16.89 17.91
N ILE A 302 3.05 -16.42 18.37
CA ILE A 302 2.89 -15.63 19.60
C ILE A 302 2.73 -16.59 20.78
N SER A 303 3.55 -16.43 21.82
CA SER A 303 3.51 -17.29 23.01
C SER A 303 2.24 -17.07 23.85
N ASP A 304 1.82 -18.09 24.62
CA ASP A 304 0.68 -17.95 25.53
C ASP A 304 0.89 -16.85 26.58
N GLU A 305 2.13 -16.62 27.00
CA GLU A 305 2.51 -15.55 27.93
C GLU A 305 2.27 -14.17 27.31
N ASP A 306 2.74 -13.96 26.08
CA ASP A 306 2.53 -12.72 25.32
C ASP A 306 1.05 -12.50 25.01
N ILE A 307 0.30 -13.57 24.70
CA ILE A 307 -1.15 -13.49 24.47
C ILE A 307 -1.85 -12.97 25.72
N GLN A 308 -1.52 -13.52 26.90
CA GLN A 308 -2.15 -13.08 28.14
C GLN A 308 -1.76 -11.68 28.54
N GLU A 309 -0.49 -11.30 28.38
CA GLU A 309 0.01 -9.96 28.72
C GLU A 309 -0.57 -8.88 27.80
N ARG A 310 -0.54 -9.11 26.48
CA ARG A 310 -0.90 -8.10 25.49
C ARG A 310 -2.37 -8.12 25.08
N PHE A 311 -2.98 -9.29 25.01
CA PHE A 311 -4.31 -9.52 24.45
C PHE A 311 -5.28 -10.23 25.40
N GLY A 312 -4.85 -10.51 26.65
CA GLY A 312 -5.68 -11.25 27.62
C GLY A 312 -7.06 -10.65 27.84
N HIS A 313 -7.17 -9.33 27.83
CA HIS A 313 -8.45 -8.63 27.94
C HIS A 313 -9.42 -8.97 26.79
N LEU A 314 -8.92 -9.10 25.56
CA LEU A 314 -9.73 -9.45 24.39
C LEU A 314 -10.11 -10.93 24.39
N VAL A 315 -9.14 -11.82 24.63
CA VAL A 315 -9.36 -13.27 24.68
C VAL A 315 -10.36 -13.62 25.78
N ASN A 316 -10.25 -13.01 26.95
CA ASN A 316 -11.21 -13.19 28.03
C ASN A 316 -12.60 -12.66 27.66
N ALA A 317 -12.69 -11.55 26.94
CA ALA A 317 -13.96 -10.99 26.52
C ALA A 317 -14.70 -11.91 25.53
N PHE A 318 -14.00 -12.64 24.67
CA PHE A 318 -14.62 -13.61 23.74
C PHE A 318 -15.37 -14.73 24.45
N GLN A 319 -15.00 -15.07 25.68
CA GLN A 319 -15.71 -16.08 26.49
C GLN A 319 -17.17 -15.68 26.80
N TYR A 320 -17.49 -14.39 26.75
CA TYR A 320 -18.84 -13.88 26.95
C TYR A 320 -19.68 -13.84 25.65
N GLY A 321 -19.10 -14.25 24.53
CA GLY A 321 -19.70 -14.25 23.21
C GLY A 321 -19.49 -12.94 22.47
N ALA A 322 -18.78 -13.01 21.33
CA ALA A 322 -18.61 -11.89 20.40
C ALA A 322 -19.56 -12.08 19.22
N PRO A 323 -20.36 -11.05 18.84
CA PRO A 323 -21.13 -11.14 17.60
C PRO A 323 -20.16 -11.16 16.40
N PRO A 324 -20.54 -11.75 15.26
CA PRO A 324 -19.81 -11.51 14.03
C PRO A 324 -19.83 -10.01 13.73
N HIS A 325 -18.68 -9.40 13.48
CA HIS A 325 -18.55 -7.97 13.27
C HIS A 325 -17.39 -7.63 12.34
N GLY A 326 -17.42 -6.44 11.83
CA GLY A 326 -16.37 -5.87 11.03
C GLY A 326 -16.46 -4.36 11.01
N GLY A 327 -15.42 -3.73 10.55
CA GLY A 327 -15.35 -2.27 10.55
C GLY A 327 -14.35 -1.73 9.57
N LEU A 328 -14.23 -0.40 9.59
CA LEU A 328 -13.31 0.35 8.75
C LEU A 328 -12.99 1.68 9.42
N ALA A 329 -11.74 2.11 9.32
CA ALA A 329 -11.32 3.42 9.78
C ALA A 329 -10.85 4.30 8.62
N TYR A 330 -11.49 5.46 8.44
CA TYR A 330 -11.03 6.47 7.50
C TYR A 330 -10.00 7.40 8.12
N GLY A 331 -8.92 7.70 7.40
CA GLY A 331 -8.08 8.85 7.71
C GLY A 331 -8.78 10.14 7.32
N LEU A 332 -9.40 10.84 8.29
CA LEU A 332 -10.15 12.05 8.01
C LEU A 332 -9.29 13.13 7.34
N ASP A 333 -8.09 13.35 7.84
CA ASP A 333 -7.18 14.35 7.28
C ASP A 333 -6.81 14.03 5.84
N ARG A 334 -6.60 12.73 5.53
CA ARG A 334 -6.29 12.26 4.18
C ARG A 334 -7.49 12.42 3.23
N LEU A 335 -8.69 12.13 3.71
CA LEU A 335 -9.93 12.37 2.95
C LEU A 335 -10.08 13.86 2.61
N VAL A 336 -9.89 14.75 3.61
CA VAL A 336 -9.96 16.21 3.40
C VAL A 336 -8.86 16.69 2.46
N MET A 337 -7.64 16.20 2.57
CA MET A 337 -6.55 16.51 1.66
C MET A 337 -6.92 16.24 0.19
N LEU A 338 -7.49 15.06 -0.09
CA LEU A 338 -7.92 14.70 -1.45
C LEU A 338 -9.12 15.50 -1.92
N MET A 339 -10.10 15.78 -1.06
CA MET A 339 -11.27 16.59 -1.41
C MET A 339 -10.92 18.05 -1.72
N THR A 340 -9.88 18.59 -1.09
CA THR A 340 -9.41 19.97 -1.31
C THR A 340 -8.36 20.08 -2.43
N GLY A 341 -7.87 18.95 -2.94
CA GLY A 341 -6.77 18.92 -3.91
C GLY A 341 -5.42 19.36 -3.32
N ALA A 342 -5.28 19.33 -1.99
CA ALA A 342 -4.03 19.66 -1.32
C ALA A 342 -2.95 18.60 -1.60
N SER A 343 -1.70 19.02 -1.70
CA SER A 343 -0.57 18.13 -1.98
C SER A 343 0.05 17.51 -0.73
N SER A 344 -0.32 18.00 0.45
CA SER A 344 0.18 17.52 1.73
C SER A 344 -0.92 17.52 2.78
N ILE A 345 -0.93 16.49 3.62
CA ILE A 345 -1.84 16.38 4.77
C ILE A 345 -1.63 17.52 5.78
N ARG A 346 -0.44 18.15 5.78
CA ARG A 346 -0.12 19.31 6.63
C ARG A 346 -0.95 20.55 6.27
N ASP A 347 -1.42 20.65 5.04
CA ASP A 347 -2.23 21.79 4.58
C ASP A 347 -3.66 21.77 5.12
N VAL A 348 -4.10 20.62 5.66
CA VAL A 348 -5.47 20.41 6.16
C VAL A 348 -5.52 20.05 7.65
N ILE A 349 -4.39 20.01 8.34
CA ILE A 349 -4.29 19.78 9.79
C ILE A 349 -3.93 21.10 10.48
N ALA A 350 -4.71 21.48 11.49
CA ALA A 350 -4.32 22.58 12.37
C ALA A 350 -3.12 22.17 13.24
N PHE A 351 -2.06 22.97 13.19
CA PHE A 351 -0.82 22.74 13.94
C PHE A 351 -0.12 21.41 13.60
N PRO A 352 0.19 21.15 12.31
CA PRO A 352 0.84 19.91 11.91
C PRO A 352 2.26 19.81 12.45
N LYS A 353 2.72 18.59 12.70
CA LYS A 353 4.11 18.31 13.05
C LYS A 353 5.01 18.51 11.83
N VAL A 354 6.19 19.09 12.03
CA VAL A 354 7.22 19.23 11.00
C VAL A 354 8.07 17.97 10.87
N GLN A 355 8.98 17.93 9.90
CA GLN A 355 9.70 16.71 9.51
C GLN A 355 10.44 15.99 10.66
N ASN A 356 10.89 16.70 11.68
CA ASN A 356 11.51 16.13 12.88
C ASN A 356 10.49 15.80 13.99
N ALA A 357 9.21 15.70 13.65
CA ALA A 357 8.08 15.46 14.56
C ALA A 357 7.85 16.55 15.62
N SER A 358 8.49 17.71 15.52
CA SER A 358 8.25 18.81 16.46
C SER A 358 6.97 19.59 16.13
N ASP A 359 6.38 20.17 17.17
CA ASP A 359 5.25 21.09 17.10
C ASP A 359 5.77 22.52 17.26
N LEU A 360 5.71 23.30 16.18
CA LEU A 360 6.19 24.67 16.17
C LEU A 360 5.30 25.64 16.99
N MET A 361 4.02 25.32 17.14
CA MET A 361 3.09 26.13 17.89
C MET A 361 3.29 25.99 19.39
N MET A 362 3.53 24.74 19.84
CA MET A 362 3.72 24.40 21.26
C MET A 362 5.18 24.42 21.67
N ASN A 363 6.11 24.58 20.72
CA ASN A 363 7.55 24.43 20.93
C ASN A 363 7.92 23.09 21.58
N CYS A 364 7.29 21.99 21.09
CA CYS A 364 7.51 20.62 21.56
C CYS A 364 8.33 19.80 20.55
N PRO A 365 9.17 18.85 21.02
CA PRO A 365 9.45 18.49 22.40
C PRO A 365 10.31 19.55 23.11
N ASP A 366 10.15 19.69 24.43
CA ASP A 366 10.92 20.58 25.28
C ASP A 366 11.33 19.86 26.59
N VAL A 367 12.20 20.47 27.37
CA VAL A 367 12.64 19.93 28.63
C VAL A 367 11.51 19.93 29.65
N VAL A 368 11.54 18.96 30.57
CA VAL A 368 10.60 18.81 31.67
C VAL A 368 11.33 19.07 32.96
N ASP A 369 10.69 19.72 33.93
CA ASP A 369 11.29 19.98 35.26
C ASP A 369 11.63 18.67 35.98
N ASP A 370 12.81 18.61 36.58
CA ASP A 370 13.29 17.44 37.34
C ASP A 370 12.29 16.96 38.39
N LYS A 371 11.57 17.88 39.02
CA LYS A 371 10.53 17.55 40.00
C LYS A 371 9.40 16.72 39.41
N GLN A 372 9.00 17.00 38.16
CA GLN A 372 7.95 16.21 37.48
C GLN A 372 8.44 14.81 37.11
N LEU A 373 9.74 14.67 36.81
CA LEU A 373 10.35 13.37 36.57
C LEU A 373 10.45 12.56 37.88
N ASP A 374 10.87 13.21 38.98
CA ASP A 374 10.95 12.60 40.33
C ASP A 374 9.57 12.12 40.80
N ASP A 375 8.52 12.93 40.62
CA ASP A 375 7.13 12.57 40.98
C ASP A 375 6.64 11.30 40.25
N LEU A 376 7.17 11.04 39.07
CA LEU A 376 6.87 9.85 38.25
C LEU A 376 7.87 8.71 38.45
N SER A 377 8.91 8.90 39.26
CA SER A 377 10.02 7.94 39.46
C SER A 377 10.70 7.55 38.13
N ILE A 378 10.90 8.49 37.22
CA ILE A 378 11.61 8.33 35.96
C ILE A 378 12.81 9.26 35.86
N ALA A 379 13.80 8.90 35.06
CA ALA A 379 14.97 9.72 34.80
C ALA A 379 15.30 9.77 33.31
N VAL A 380 15.84 10.90 32.84
CA VAL A 380 16.38 11.01 31.48
C VAL A 380 17.77 10.41 31.47
N THR A 381 17.94 9.26 30.82
CA THR A 381 19.27 8.69 30.56
C THR A 381 19.78 9.27 29.22
N ARG A 382 20.74 10.19 29.29
CA ARG A 382 21.45 10.65 28.11
C ARG A 382 22.34 9.52 27.60
N MET A 383 22.18 9.09 26.37
CA MET A 383 23.25 8.39 25.67
C MET A 383 24.34 9.44 25.42
N GLU A 384 25.55 9.19 25.91
CA GLU A 384 26.71 9.99 25.53
C GLU A 384 26.89 9.85 24.00
N GLU A 385 26.68 10.93 23.28
CA GLU A 385 27.07 10.97 21.88
C GLU A 385 28.59 10.76 21.83
N THR A 386 29.03 9.64 21.29
CA THR A 386 30.44 9.44 20.95
C THR A 386 30.81 10.56 20.00
N PRO A 387 31.79 11.43 20.30
CA PRO A 387 32.21 12.46 19.36
C PRO A 387 32.55 11.80 18.03
N ALA A 388 31.96 12.29 16.93
CA ALA A 388 32.40 11.90 15.60
C ALA A 388 33.90 12.17 15.52
N GLU A 389 34.70 11.12 15.27
CA GLU A 389 36.10 11.29 14.97
C GLU A 389 36.19 12.19 13.72
N ASP A 390 36.70 13.41 13.91
CA ASP A 390 37.04 14.30 12.82
C ASP A 390 38.03 13.55 11.90
N GLU A 391 37.56 13.12 10.74
CA GLU A 391 38.44 12.68 9.66
C GLU A 391 39.26 13.89 9.21
N VAL A 392 40.55 13.87 9.52
CA VAL A 392 41.61 14.78 9.03
C VAL A 392 41.99 14.43 7.60
#